data_d64b34eb57351580d75cd3bab497b1dc
#
_entry.id   d64b34eb57351580d75cd3bab497b1dc
#
_cell.length_a   1.000
_cell.length_b   1.000
_cell.length_c   1.000
_cell.angle_alpha   90.00
_cell.angle_beta   90.00
_cell.angle_gamma   90.00
#
_symmetry.space_group_name_H-M   'P 1'
#
loop_
_entity.id
_entity.type
_entity.pdbx_description
1 polymer ?
#
loop_
_entity_poly.entity_id
_entity_poly.type
_entity_poly.pdbx_seq_one_letter_code
_entity_poly.pdbx_strand_id
1 'polypeptide(L)'
;MPQMTKGGKYIFGWSKIGQNGELTFPKMAVKEYNLQEETYIYIISGSKHTGGFCVMTEPLLSHSKLKNILKENPSLAKRSLREGELITYKGRKYGWLALNKSAVYLSDDLMKMLEIKVGDRLLAIRSSDIAFTMGVKGSLIEKANDYQGIIEEF
;
A
#
# COMPACT_ATOMS: atom_id res chain seq x y z
N MET A 1 -15.26 4.00 14.00
CA MET A 1 -14.54 3.10 13.13
C MET A 1 -13.91 1.97 13.91
N PRO A 2 -14.27 0.75 13.57
CA PRO A 2 -13.69 -0.38 14.27
C PRO A 2 -12.23 -0.47 13.94
N GLN A 3 -11.44 -0.60 14.95
CA GLN A 3 -10.01 -0.69 14.80
C GLN A 3 -9.52 -1.79 15.71
N MET A 4 -8.78 -2.70 15.14
CA MET A 4 -8.03 -3.64 15.94
C MET A 4 -6.70 -2.99 16.26
N THR A 5 -6.44 -2.84 17.54
CA THR A 5 -5.11 -2.42 17.96
C THR A 5 -4.48 -3.58 18.68
N LYS A 6 -3.52 -4.22 18.04
CA LYS A 6 -2.73 -5.26 18.67
C LYS A 6 -1.27 -4.97 18.39
N GLY A 7 -0.46 -4.89 19.44
CA GLY A 7 0.92 -4.53 19.29
C GLY A 7 1.12 -3.11 18.80
N GLY A 8 0.16 -2.22 19.05
CA GLY A 8 0.23 -0.82 18.65
C GLY A 8 -0.07 -0.54 17.19
N LYS A 9 -0.63 -1.50 16.47
CA LYS A 9 -0.96 -1.31 15.05
C LYS A 9 -2.42 -1.04 14.85
N TYR A 10 -2.72 -0.05 13.98
CA TYR A 10 -4.07 0.28 13.56
C TYR A 10 -4.41 -0.43 12.27
N ILE A 11 -5.65 -0.87 12.20
CA ILE A 11 -6.21 -1.43 10.97
C ILE A 11 -7.21 -0.41 10.43
N PHE A 12 -6.99 0.00 9.17
CA PHE A 12 -7.83 1.01 8.53
C PHE A 12 -9.06 0.41 7.84
N GLY A 13 -8.95 -0.82 7.40
CA GLY A 13 -10.05 -1.51 6.70
C GLY A 13 -9.52 -2.45 5.64
N TRP A 14 -10.47 -3.14 4.99
CA TRP A 14 -10.20 -4.04 3.89
C TRP A 14 -10.34 -3.29 2.56
N SER A 15 -9.52 -3.64 1.59
CA SER A 15 -9.70 -3.20 0.21
C SER A 15 -9.71 -4.43 -0.68
N LYS A 16 -10.73 -4.56 -1.50
CA LYS A 16 -10.88 -5.69 -2.41
C LYS A 16 -10.48 -5.28 -3.82
N ILE A 17 -9.64 -6.09 -4.45
CA ILE A 17 -9.21 -5.82 -5.82
C ILE A 17 -10.38 -6.11 -6.76
N GLY A 18 -10.86 -5.08 -7.47
CA GLY A 18 -11.95 -5.21 -8.43
C GLY A 18 -11.53 -5.90 -9.72
N GLN A 19 -12.52 -6.21 -10.56
CA GLN A 19 -12.29 -6.98 -11.79
C GLN A 19 -11.31 -6.32 -12.76
N ASN A 20 -11.25 -4.99 -12.73
CA ASN A 20 -10.34 -4.24 -13.61
C ASN A 20 -8.99 -3.92 -12.93
N GLY A 21 -8.72 -4.52 -11.77
CA GLY A 21 -7.52 -4.21 -11.02
C GLY A 21 -7.62 -2.98 -10.15
N GLU A 22 -8.82 -2.41 -10.02
CA GLU A 22 -9.03 -1.22 -9.21
C GLU A 22 -8.97 -1.56 -7.73
N LEU A 23 -8.25 -0.74 -6.96
CA LEU A 23 -8.14 -0.89 -5.51
C LEU A 23 -8.36 0.47 -4.86
N THR A 24 -9.40 0.56 -4.02
CA THR A 24 -9.72 1.80 -3.30
C THR A 24 -9.16 1.69 -1.88
N PHE A 25 -8.39 2.70 -1.48
CA PHE A 25 -7.83 2.71 -0.13
C PHE A 25 -8.90 3.07 0.91
N PRO A 26 -8.83 2.49 2.11
CA PRO A 26 -9.76 2.86 3.19
C PRO A 26 -9.68 4.35 3.52
N LYS A 27 -10.83 4.94 3.84
CA LYS A 27 -10.93 6.38 4.08
C LYS A 27 -9.99 6.88 5.16
N MET A 28 -9.80 6.10 6.23
CA MET A 28 -8.91 6.52 7.30
C MET A 28 -7.44 6.51 6.90
N ALA A 29 -7.04 5.58 6.03
CA ALA A 29 -5.69 5.58 5.50
C ALA A 29 -5.48 6.82 4.61
N VAL A 30 -6.47 7.12 3.78
CA VAL A 30 -6.43 8.31 2.91
C VAL A 30 -6.24 9.57 3.76
N LYS A 31 -7.00 9.69 4.85
CA LYS A 31 -6.91 10.85 5.74
C LYS A 31 -5.58 10.90 6.51
N GLU A 32 -5.16 9.78 7.06
CA GLU A 32 -3.95 9.70 7.89
C GLU A 32 -2.71 10.11 7.10
N TYR A 33 -2.62 9.69 5.84
CA TYR A 33 -1.44 9.92 5.00
C TYR A 33 -1.67 11.00 3.94
N ASN A 34 -2.77 11.76 4.02
CA ASN A 34 -3.09 12.87 3.10
C ASN A 34 -3.10 12.47 1.63
N LEU A 35 -3.62 11.29 1.31
CA LEU A 35 -3.65 10.82 -0.07
C LEU A 35 -4.49 11.72 -0.96
N GLN A 36 -5.49 12.41 -0.42
CA GLN A 36 -6.35 13.30 -1.19
C GLN A 36 -5.58 14.49 -1.76
N GLU A 37 -4.41 14.80 -1.22
CA GLU A 37 -3.57 15.90 -1.71
C GLU A 37 -2.57 15.42 -2.78
N GLU A 38 -2.56 14.14 -3.12
CA GLU A 38 -1.56 13.56 -4.01
C GLU A 38 -2.18 13.08 -5.31
N THR A 39 -1.36 13.10 -6.37
CA THR A 39 -1.77 12.58 -7.68
C THR A 39 -1.10 11.25 -8.01
N TYR A 40 -0.17 10.83 -7.17
CA TYR A 40 0.52 9.55 -7.29
C TYR A 40 1.05 9.12 -5.94
N ILE A 41 1.38 7.85 -5.83
CA ILE A 41 1.99 7.27 -4.64
C ILE A 41 3.19 6.43 -5.05
N TYR A 42 4.07 6.19 -4.08
CA TYR A 42 5.14 5.20 -4.22
C TYR A 42 4.70 3.91 -3.53
N ILE A 43 5.09 2.79 -4.11
CA ILE A 43 4.82 1.48 -3.53
C ILE A 43 6.13 0.73 -3.33
N ILE A 44 6.14 -0.11 -2.29
CA ILE A 44 7.25 -1.01 -2.00
C ILE A 44 6.64 -2.40 -1.85
N SER A 45 7.27 -3.42 -2.45
CA SER A 45 6.81 -4.79 -2.27
C SER A 45 6.75 -5.14 -0.78
N GLY A 46 5.71 -5.84 -0.37
CA GLY A 46 5.51 -6.22 1.01
C GLY A 46 6.55 -7.24 1.49
N SER A 47 6.60 -7.43 2.80
CA SER A 47 7.49 -8.42 3.39
C SER A 47 6.99 -9.82 3.07
N LYS A 48 7.83 -10.84 3.33
CA LYS A 48 7.42 -12.24 3.19
C LYS A 48 6.29 -12.60 4.15
N HIS A 49 6.15 -11.85 5.26
CA HIS A 49 5.13 -12.12 6.26
C HIS A 49 3.76 -11.57 5.89
N THR A 50 3.70 -10.46 5.17
CA THR A 50 2.43 -9.80 4.84
C THR A 50 2.03 -9.95 3.38
N GLY A 51 3.02 -10.11 2.48
CA GLY A 51 2.76 -10.02 1.04
C GLY A 51 2.28 -8.63 0.65
N GLY A 52 1.64 -8.51 -0.51
CA GLY A 52 1.09 -7.25 -0.96
C GLY A 52 2.12 -6.15 -1.16
N PHE A 53 1.82 -4.95 -0.66
CA PHE A 53 2.71 -3.81 -0.85
C PHE A 53 2.50 -2.76 0.24
N CYS A 54 3.48 -1.88 0.39
CA CYS A 54 3.38 -0.71 1.27
C CYS A 54 3.18 0.53 0.41
N VAL A 55 2.51 1.53 0.97
CA VAL A 55 2.17 2.77 0.29
C VAL A 55 2.82 3.95 1.01
N MET A 56 3.44 4.84 0.23
CA MET A 56 4.02 6.08 0.73
C MET A 56 3.74 7.21 -0.25
N THR A 57 3.65 8.44 0.28
CA THR A 57 3.54 9.61 -0.57
C THR A 57 4.92 10.26 -0.75
N GLU A 58 5.08 11.06 -1.80
CA GLU A 58 6.34 11.76 -2.04
C GLU A 58 6.72 12.68 -0.86
N PRO A 59 5.81 13.55 -0.36
CA PRO A 59 6.20 14.43 0.76
C PRO A 59 6.64 13.68 2.00
N LEU A 60 5.95 12.61 2.37
CA LEU A 60 6.31 11.83 3.55
C LEU A 60 7.65 11.13 3.37
N LEU A 61 7.87 10.56 2.19
CA LEU A 61 9.12 9.85 1.91
C LEU A 61 10.31 10.80 1.85
N SER A 62 10.18 11.91 1.15
CA SER A 62 11.29 12.85 0.95
C SER A 62 11.72 13.58 2.22
N HIS A 63 10.81 13.69 3.21
CA HIS A 63 11.11 14.32 4.50
C HIS A 63 11.46 13.32 5.59
N SER A 64 11.65 12.06 5.24
CA SER A 64 11.92 10.98 6.19
C SER A 64 13.39 10.56 6.15
N LYS A 65 13.73 9.63 7.06
CA LYS A 65 15.05 9.00 7.04
C LYS A 65 15.26 8.13 5.81
N LEU A 66 14.19 7.80 5.10
CA LEU A 66 14.23 6.95 3.90
C LEU A 66 14.36 7.76 2.60
N LYS A 67 14.62 9.06 2.69
CA LYS A 67 14.72 9.93 1.51
C LYS A 67 15.76 9.47 0.49
N ASN A 68 16.75 8.69 0.91
CA ASN A 68 17.77 8.18 0.01
C ASN A 68 17.20 7.24 -1.07
N ILE A 69 16.04 6.65 -0.83
CA ILE A 69 15.38 5.82 -1.84
C ILE A 69 15.18 6.63 -3.13
N LEU A 70 14.64 7.83 -3.00
CA LEU A 70 14.40 8.70 -4.14
C LEU A 70 15.70 9.29 -4.68
N LYS A 71 16.61 9.65 -3.80
CA LYS A 71 17.88 10.27 -4.18
C LYS A 71 18.74 9.33 -5.00
N GLU A 72 18.77 8.05 -4.64
CA GLU A 72 19.60 7.04 -5.33
C GLU A 72 18.87 6.37 -6.50
N ASN A 73 17.57 6.68 -6.69
CA ASN A 73 16.79 6.11 -7.78
C ASN A 73 16.06 7.23 -8.54
N PRO A 74 16.81 8.01 -9.36
CA PRO A 74 16.21 9.16 -10.06
C PRO A 74 15.06 8.79 -10.98
N SER A 75 15.06 7.60 -11.58
CA SER A 75 13.95 7.18 -12.43
C SER A 75 12.66 7.00 -11.65
N LEU A 76 12.76 6.59 -10.39
CA LEU A 76 11.62 6.52 -9.50
C LEU A 76 11.18 7.92 -9.06
N ALA A 77 12.14 8.74 -8.62
CA ALA A 77 11.85 10.09 -8.12
C ALA A 77 11.17 10.96 -9.17
N LYS A 78 11.60 10.86 -10.42
CA LYS A 78 11.07 11.65 -11.53
C LYS A 78 9.92 10.96 -12.26
N ARG A 79 9.56 9.75 -11.83
CA ARG A 79 8.51 8.93 -12.45
C ARG A 79 8.74 8.73 -13.95
N SER A 80 10.01 8.55 -14.33
CA SER A 80 10.36 8.19 -15.70
C SER A 80 10.19 6.69 -15.94
N LEU A 81 10.04 5.89 -14.89
CA LEU A 81 9.57 4.52 -14.99
C LEU A 81 8.13 4.51 -15.44
N ARG A 82 7.71 3.44 -16.13
CA ARG A 82 6.28 3.26 -16.42
C ARG A 82 5.53 3.04 -15.11
N GLU A 83 4.30 3.51 -15.08
CA GLU A 83 3.43 3.27 -13.94
C GLU A 83 3.30 1.77 -13.68
N GLY A 84 3.53 1.36 -12.43
CA GLY A 84 3.45 -0.04 -12.05
C GLY A 84 4.70 -0.87 -12.34
N GLU A 85 5.69 -0.29 -13.00
CA GLU A 85 6.98 -0.96 -13.20
C GLU A 85 7.77 -0.91 -11.90
N LEU A 86 8.38 -2.05 -11.52
CA LEU A 86 9.13 -2.14 -10.27
C LEU A 86 10.62 -2.20 -10.52
N ILE A 87 11.40 -1.46 -9.73
CA ILE A 87 12.86 -1.52 -9.71
C ILE A 87 13.32 -2.12 -8.39
N THR A 88 14.45 -2.77 -8.40
CA THR A 88 15.03 -3.37 -7.20
C THR A 88 16.05 -2.43 -6.57
N TYR A 89 15.93 -2.21 -5.28
CA TYR A 89 16.84 -1.37 -4.52
C TYR A 89 16.98 -1.97 -3.12
N LYS A 90 18.20 -2.33 -2.74
CA LYS A 90 18.53 -2.91 -1.43
C LYS A 90 17.60 -4.07 -1.05
N GLY A 91 17.36 -4.96 -2.02
CA GLY A 91 16.57 -6.17 -1.78
C GLY A 91 15.07 -6.00 -1.79
N ARG A 92 14.56 -4.80 -2.01
CA ARG A 92 13.12 -4.52 -2.08
C ARG A 92 12.80 -3.95 -3.47
N LYS A 93 11.55 -4.10 -3.86
CA LYS A 93 11.07 -3.59 -5.14
C LYS A 93 10.23 -2.36 -4.94
N TYR A 94 10.47 -1.33 -5.75
CA TYR A 94 9.83 -0.02 -5.64
C TYR A 94 9.22 0.38 -6.96
N GLY A 95 8.11 1.09 -6.90
CA GLY A 95 7.46 1.62 -8.08
C GLY A 95 6.56 2.79 -7.71
N TRP A 96 5.82 3.30 -8.69
CA TRP A 96 4.84 4.35 -8.45
C TRP A 96 3.54 4.02 -9.17
N LEU A 97 2.44 4.54 -8.63
CA LEU A 97 1.11 4.38 -9.21
C LEU A 97 0.41 5.73 -9.21
N ALA A 98 -0.31 6.03 -10.28
CA ALA A 98 -1.18 7.20 -10.32
C ALA A 98 -2.33 6.98 -9.34
N LEU A 99 -2.70 8.03 -8.63
CA LEU A 99 -3.77 7.99 -7.64
C LEU A 99 -4.95 8.77 -8.19
N ASN A 100 -6.10 8.12 -8.28
CA ASN A 100 -7.32 8.72 -8.77
C ASN A 100 -8.41 8.59 -7.72
N LYS A 101 -8.70 9.68 -7.01
CA LYS A 101 -9.77 9.73 -6.00
C LYS A 101 -9.64 8.60 -4.98
N SER A 102 -8.47 8.41 -4.40
CA SER A 102 -8.21 7.38 -3.40
C SER A 102 -8.14 5.95 -3.94
N ALA A 103 -8.03 5.80 -5.25
CA ALA A 103 -7.93 4.50 -5.89
C ALA A 103 -6.72 4.43 -6.81
N VAL A 104 -6.20 3.21 -6.97
CA VAL A 104 -5.14 2.91 -7.92
C VAL A 104 -5.58 1.77 -8.81
N TYR A 105 -4.92 1.62 -9.95
CA TYR A 105 -5.14 0.50 -10.85
C TYR A 105 -3.90 -0.37 -10.88
N LEU A 106 -4.11 -1.65 -10.63
CA LEU A 106 -3.05 -2.64 -10.61
C LEU A 106 -3.09 -3.41 -11.92
N SER A 107 -2.01 -3.35 -12.70
CA SER A 107 -1.93 -4.13 -13.93
C SER A 107 -1.76 -5.60 -13.59
N ASP A 108 -2.04 -6.48 -14.58
CA ASP A 108 -1.86 -7.92 -14.39
C ASP A 108 -0.40 -8.24 -14.03
N ASP A 109 0.55 -7.59 -14.71
CA ASP A 109 1.96 -7.81 -14.45
C ASP A 109 2.34 -7.40 -13.03
N LEU A 110 1.85 -6.23 -12.58
CA LEU A 110 2.14 -5.76 -11.23
C LEU A 110 1.53 -6.71 -10.19
N MET A 111 0.29 -7.15 -10.40
CA MET A 111 -0.34 -8.09 -9.49
C MET A 111 0.46 -9.39 -9.38
N LYS A 112 0.98 -9.91 -10.49
CA LYS A 112 1.83 -11.10 -10.47
C LYS A 112 3.10 -10.87 -9.67
N MET A 113 3.73 -9.71 -9.87
CA MET A 113 4.95 -9.35 -9.13
C MET A 113 4.70 -9.25 -7.63
N LEU A 114 3.53 -8.78 -7.23
CA LEU A 114 3.15 -8.60 -5.83
C LEU A 114 2.44 -9.84 -5.25
N GLU A 115 2.25 -10.87 -6.06
CA GLU A 115 1.58 -12.12 -5.67
C GLU A 115 0.16 -11.90 -5.15
N ILE A 116 -0.57 -11.04 -5.84
CA ILE A 116 -1.99 -10.73 -5.56
C ILE A 116 -2.79 -10.89 -6.85
N LYS A 117 -4.10 -10.96 -6.72
CA LYS A 117 -4.99 -11.17 -7.87
C LYS A 117 -6.33 -10.51 -7.66
N VAL A 118 -7.08 -10.37 -8.74
CA VAL A 118 -8.46 -9.88 -8.69
C VAL A 118 -9.27 -10.71 -7.70
N GLY A 119 -10.05 -10.03 -6.88
CA GLY A 119 -10.87 -10.65 -5.85
C GLY A 119 -10.18 -10.77 -4.48
N ASP A 120 -8.86 -10.59 -4.42
CA ASP A 120 -8.16 -10.62 -3.15
C ASP A 120 -8.57 -9.42 -2.30
N ARG A 121 -8.69 -9.65 -0.99
CA ARG A 121 -8.87 -8.59 -0.01
C ARG A 121 -7.53 -8.30 0.65
N LEU A 122 -7.16 -7.03 0.67
CA LEU A 122 -5.95 -6.58 1.33
C LEU A 122 -6.34 -5.78 2.57
N LEU A 123 -5.66 -6.04 3.67
CA LEU A 123 -5.90 -5.32 4.90
C LEU A 123 -4.95 -4.14 4.97
N ALA A 124 -5.50 -2.93 5.06
CA ALA A 124 -4.70 -1.73 5.22
C ALA A 124 -4.30 -1.58 6.69
N ILE A 125 -3.00 -1.61 6.96
CA ILE A 125 -2.44 -1.62 8.30
C ILE A 125 -1.43 -0.49 8.43
N ARG A 126 -1.54 0.29 9.51
CA ARG A 126 -0.53 1.32 9.77
C ARG A 126 0.83 0.67 10.04
N SER A 127 1.84 1.05 9.28
CA SER A 127 3.21 0.56 9.46
C SER A 127 4.05 1.57 10.23
N SER A 128 3.94 2.84 9.86
CA SER A 128 4.71 3.92 10.47
C SER A 128 4.02 5.25 10.15
N ASP A 129 4.65 6.35 10.57
CA ASP A 129 4.13 7.69 10.26
C ASP A 129 4.17 8.02 8.77
N ILE A 130 5.00 7.32 7.99
CA ILE A 130 5.18 7.64 6.57
C ILE A 130 4.61 6.58 5.62
N ALA A 131 4.21 5.41 6.13
CA ALA A 131 3.79 4.30 5.27
C ALA A 131 2.71 3.46 5.92
N PHE A 132 1.85 2.89 5.08
CA PHE A 132 0.94 1.84 5.51
C PHE A 132 1.08 0.63 4.59
N THR A 133 0.71 -0.53 5.12
CA THR A 133 0.84 -1.81 4.41
C THR A 133 -0.52 -2.28 3.93
N MET A 134 -0.56 -2.74 2.67
CA MET A 134 -1.70 -3.45 2.12
C MET A 134 -1.33 -4.93 2.14
N GLY A 135 -1.68 -5.61 3.22
CA GLY A 135 -1.26 -7.00 3.45
C GLY A 135 -2.30 -8.02 3.04
N VAL A 136 -1.84 -9.20 2.62
CA VAL A 136 -2.73 -10.28 2.18
C VAL A 136 -2.64 -11.52 3.06
N LYS A 137 -1.62 -11.62 3.90
CA LYS A 137 -1.40 -12.80 4.74
C LYS A 137 -0.72 -12.42 6.04
N GLY A 138 -0.60 -13.38 6.95
CA GLY A 138 0.09 -13.21 8.21
C GLY A 138 -0.86 -13.17 9.40
N SER A 139 -0.30 -13.02 10.59
CA SER A 139 -1.06 -13.12 11.84
C SER A 139 -2.14 -12.03 11.97
N LEU A 140 -1.87 -10.81 11.50
CA LEU A 140 -2.87 -9.75 11.56
C LEU A 140 -4.05 -10.02 10.63
N ILE A 141 -3.78 -10.61 9.46
CA ILE A 141 -4.85 -10.96 8.52
C ILE A 141 -5.73 -12.05 9.13
N GLU A 142 -5.11 -13.04 9.76
CA GLU A 142 -5.85 -14.11 10.44
C GLU A 142 -6.70 -13.55 11.57
N LYS A 143 -6.14 -12.67 12.39
CA LYS A 143 -6.89 -12.03 13.48
C LYS A 143 -8.03 -11.17 12.95
N ALA A 144 -7.83 -10.48 11.84
CA ALA A 144 -8.88 -9.65 11.23
C ALA A 144 -10.03 -10.52 10.72
N ASN A 145 -9.72 -11.67 10.13
CA ASN A 145 -10.74 -12.61 9.65
C ASN A 145 -11.57 -13.17 10.81
N ASP A 146 -10.95 -13.35 11.98
CA ASP A 146 -11.62 -13.89 13.17
C ASP A 146 -12.22 -12.80 14.07
N TYR A 147 -12.07 -11.53 13.69
CA TYR A 147 -12.53 -10.43 14.51
C TYR A 147 -14.06 -10.43 14.62
N GLN A 148 -14.57 -10.29 15.85
CA GLN A 148 -15.99 -10.32 16.13
C GLN A 148 -16.73 -9.03 15.75
N GLY A 149 -16.01 -7.93 15.63
CA GLY A 149 -16.58 -6.65 15.23
C GLY A 149 -16.61 -6.49 13.73
N ILE A 150 -16.91 -5.28 13.28
CA ILE A 150 -17.00 -4.94 11.86
C ILE A 150 -15.74 -4.20 11.44
N ILE A 151 -15.09 -4.70 10.40
CA ILE A 151 -13.99 -4.00 9.72
C ILE A 151 -14.51 -3.64 8.34
N GLU A 152 -14.57 -2.34 8.03
CA GLU A 152 -15.12 -1.87 6.77
C GLU A 152 -14.33 -2.37 5.57
N GLU A 153 -15.03 -2.65 4.49
CA GLU A 153 -14.43 -3.04 3.21
C GLU A 153 -14.65 -1.94 2.18
N PHE A 154 -13.62 -1.62 1.43
CA PHE A 154 -13.62 -0.57 0.42
C PHE A 154 -13.36 -1.11 -0.98
#